data_60247bb8faa1dcb45e9f551e6dc8c282
#
_entry.id   60247bb8faa1dcb45e9f551e6dc8c282
#
_cell.length_a   1.000
_cell.length_b   1.000
_cell.length_c   1.000
_cell.angle_alpha   90.00
_cell.angle_beta   90.00
_cell.angle_gamma   90.00
#
_symmetry.space_group_name_H-M   'P 1'
#
loop_
_entity.id
_entity.type
_entity.pdbx_description
1 polymer ?
#
loop_
_entity_poly.entity_id
_entity_poly.type
_entity_poly.pdbx_seq_one_letter_code
_entity_poly.pdbx_strand_id
1 'polypeptide(L)'
;GDSFLVQTSSQTTFNVLRNLDELSRDRVPAPPDFNSNGGLSELVRKYVHPDELVIIYGIYQAHQGKEQFQASTVTLPHYEKGRYIFEESHWWLTQISRLADEWLDDLFGDRRTYEMDDFAEFYQTNLNIFGLPMQDDNVQECATLSRLIYGLSSAYLLTGNERYLCAAK
;
A
#
# COMPACT_ATOMS: atom_id res chain seq x y z
N GLY A 1 3.17 -7.44 30.31
CA GLY A 1 2.32 -6.87 29.28
C GLY A 1 0.87 -7.12 29.59
N ASP A 2 0.01 -6.24 29.13
CA ASP A 2 -1.43 -6.37 29.35
C ASP A 2 -2.04 -7.16 28.21
N SER A 3 -3.09 -7.93 28.48
CA SER A 3 -3.85 -8.66 27.48
C SER A 3 -5.25 -8.09 27.35
N PHE A 4 -5.73 -7.92 26.13
CA PHE A 4 -7.04 -7.35 25.85
C PHE A 4 -7.87 -8.31 25.00
N LEU A 5 -9.17 -8.33 25.25
CA LEU A 5 -10.11 -8.97 24.35
C LEU A 5 -10.46 -7.99 23.24
N VAL A 6 -10.06 -8.32 22.01
CA VAL A 6 -10.40 -7.53 20.84
C VAL A 6 -11.64 -8.08 20.16
N GLN A 7 -12.64 -7.23 19.98
CA GLN A 7 -13.86 -7.55 19.24
C GLN A 7 -13.85 -6.91 17.87
N THR A 8 -14.21 -7.66 16.87
CA THR A 8 -14.43 -7.20 15.50
C THR A 8 -15.92 -7.22 15.16
N SER A 9 -16.33 -6.39 14.20
CA SER A 9 -17.69 -6.31 13.69
C SER A 9 -17.70 -6.33 12.16
N SER A 10 -18.89 -6.37 11.57
CA SER A 10 -19.03 -6.26 10.11
C SER A 10 -18.51 -4.95 9.52
N GLN A 11 -18.27 -3.95 10.37
CA GLN A 11 -17.71 -2.65 9.97
C GLN A 11 -16.20 -2.54 10.22
N THR A 12 -15.58 -3.55 10.83
CA THR A 12 -14.13 -3.57 11.03
C THR A 12 -13.42 -3.75 9.70
N THR A 13 -12.52 -2.81 9.37
CA THR A 13 -11.69 -2.90 8.16
C THR A 13 -10.39 -3.63 8.45
N PHE A 14 -9.96 -4.47 7.51
CA PHE A 14 -8.69 -5.18 7.57
C PHE A 14 -7.76 -4.65 6.49
N ASN A 15 -6.56 -4.24 6.89
CA ASN A 15 -5.50 -3.79 5.99
C ASN A 15 -4.30 -4.72 6.13
N VAL A 16 -3.67 -5.06 5.02
CA VAL A 16 -2.42 -5.82 5.02
C VAL A 16 -1.33 -4.92 4.47
N LEU A 17 -0.29 -4.67 5.27
CA LEU A 17 0.92 -4.00 4.80
C LEU A 17 1.77 -5.05 4.08
N ARG A 18 2.00 -4.86 2.81
CA ARG A 18 2.82 -5.75 1.98
C ARG A 18 4.03 -5.00 1.43
N ASN A 19 5.07 -5.74 1.15
CA ASN A 19 6.15 -5.25 0.31
C ASN A 19 5.66 -5.07 -1.12
N LEU A 20 6.03 -3.96 -1.75
CA LEU A 20 5.61 -3.66 -3.12
C LEU A 20 6.15 -4.66 -4.13
N ASP A 21 7.32 -5.23 -3.90
CA ASP A 21 7.91 -6.28 -4.74
C ASP A 21 7.14 -7.61 -4.74
N GLU A 22 6.24 -7.80 -3.78
CA GLU A 22 5.34 -8.96 -3.73
C GLU A 22 3.99 -8.71 -4.39
N LEU A 23 3.69 -7.46 -4.73
CA LEU A 23 2.50 -7.07 -5.46
C LEU A 23 2.69 -7.35 -6.95
N SER A 24 2.77 -8.62 -7.32
CA SER A 24 2.51 -8.97 -8.71
C SER A 24 1.06 -8.66 -9.01
N ARG A 25 0.80 -7.93 -10.09
CA ARG A 25 -0.54 -7.56 -10.56
C ARG A 25 -1.47 -8.77 -10.68
N ASP A 26 -0.90 -9.92 -11.04
CA ASP A 26 -1.61 -11.18 -11.20
C ASP A 26 -1.95 -11.87 -9.87
N ARG A 27 -1.40 -11.37 -8.75
CA ARG A 27 -1.53 -11.97 -7.42
C ARG A 27 -2.24 -11.11 -6.40
N VAL A 28 -2.71 -9.92 -6.76
CA VAL A 28 -3.55 -9.13 -5.86
C VAL A 28 -4.84 -9.91 -5.65
N PRO A 29 -5.07 -10.48 -4.46
CA PRO A 29 -6.33 -11.16 -4.21
C PRO A 29 -7.44 -10.14 -4.41
N ALA A 30 -8.52 -10.57 -5.05
CA ALA A 30 -9.74 -9.77 -5.11
C ALA A 30 -10.06 -9.27 -3.68
N PRO A 31 -10.53 -8.01 -3.53
CA PRO A 31 -10.95 -7.53 -2.23
C PRO A 31 -11.90 -8.55 -1.63
N PRO A 32 -11.73 -8.88 -0.34
CA PRO A 32 -12.54 -9.90 0.29
C PRO A 32 -14.01 -9.55 0.10
N ASP A 33 -14.76 -10.46 -0.48
CA ASP A 33 -16.21 -10.34 -0.58
C ASP A 33 -16.79 -10.57 0.81
N PHE A 34 -17.07 -9.48 1.51
CA PHE A 34 -17.67 -9.50 2.84
C PHE A 34 -19.07 -10.11 2.87
N ASN A 35 -19.68 -10.31 1.70
CA ASN A 35 -21.00 -10.90 1.56
C ASN A 35 -20.96 -12.44 1.32
N SER A 36 -19.77 -13.01 1.15
CA SER A 36 -19.62 -14.47 1.08
C SER A 36 -19.91 -15.09 2.44
N ASN A 37 -20.55 -16.25 2.45
CA ASN A 37 -21.07 -16.94 3.66
C ASN A 37 -20.03 -17.34 4.72
N GLY A 38 -18.75 -17.03 4.53
CA GLY A 38 -17.67 -17.23 5.50
C GLY A 38 -17.44 -16.04 6.42
N GLY A 39 -17.83 -14.86 6.01
CA GLY A 39 -17.84 -13.63 6.80
C GLY A 39 -16.50 -13.23 7.43
N LEU A 40 -16.61 -12.38 8.43
CA LEU A 40 -15.50 -11.79 9.18
C LEU A 40 -14.60 -12.82 9.88
N SER A 41 -15.19 -13.90 10.40
CA SER A 41 -14.45 -14.95 11.11
C SER A 41 -13.46 -15.69 10.20
N GLU A 42 -13.80 -15.85 8.94
CA GLU A 42 -12.93 -16.50 7.96
C GLU A 42 -11.77 -15.59 7.56
N LEU A 43 -12.02 -14.29 7.39
CA LEU A 43 -10.98 -13.29 7.16
C LEU A 43 -9.99 -13.23 8.33
N VAL A 44 -10.50 -13.17 9.57
CA VAL A 44 -9.63 -13.16 10.75
C VAL A 44 -8.76 -14.41 10.77
N ARG A 45 -9.33 -15.59 10.56
CA ARG A 45 -8.56 -16.85 10.54
C ARG A 45 -7.54 -16.94 9.41
N LYS A 46 -7.83 -16.30 8.28
CA LYS A 46 -6.94 -16.30 7.12
C LYS A 46 -5.71 -15.40 7.32
N TYR A 47 -5.87 -14.28 8.00
CA TYR A 47 -4.85 -13.23 8.07
C TYR A 47 -4.24 -13.00 9.44
N VAL A 48 -4.89 -13.48 10.51
CA VAL A 48 -4.41 -13.32 11.89
C VAL A 48 -3.97 -14.68 12.41
N HIS A 49 -2.67 -14.84 12.60
CA HIS A 49 -2.10 -16.07 13.15
C HIS A 49 -1.62 -15.84 14.58
N PRO A 50 -1.58 -16.90 15.41
CA PRO A 50 -1.03 -16.80 16.76
C PRO A 50 0.40 -16.25 16.74
N ASP A 51 0.72 -15.44 17.75
CA ASP A 51 2.04 -14.82 17.96
C ASP A 51 2.47 -13.79 16.90
N GLU A 52 1.58 -13.38 16.01
CA GLU A 52 1.86 -12.30 15.07
C GLU A 52 1.52 -10.92 15.66
N LEU A 53 2.30 -9.92 15.24
CA LEU A 53 2.03 -8.53 15.56
C LEU A 53 0.84 -8.02 14.74
N VAL A 54 -0.11 -7.38 15.42
CA VAL A 54 -1.21 -6.67 14.77
C VAL A 54 -1.30 -5.25 15.32
N ILE A 55 -1.64 -4.30 14.47
CA ILE A 55 -1.90 -2.92 14.88
C ILE A 55 -3.40 -2.71 14.83
N ILE A 56 -3.99 -2.36 15.98
CA ILE A 56 -5.44 -2.22 16.10
C ILE A 56 -5.77 -0.78 16.45
N TYR A 57 -6.64 -0.19 15.65
CA TYR A 57 -7.27 1.08 15.95
C TYR A 57 -8.74 0.84 16.32
N GLY A 58 -9.20 1.46 17.41
CA GLY A 58 -10.56 1.25 17.86
C GLY A 58 -10.87 1.97 19.17
N ILE A 59 -11.91 1.53 19.84
CA ILE A 59 -12.41 2.12 21.08
C ILE A 59 -12.24 1.12 22.22
N TYR A 60 -11.55 1.56 23.28
CA TYR A 60 -11.47 0.83 24.51
C TYR A 60 -12.73 1.06 25.36
N GLN A 61 -13.32 -0.02 25.84
CA GLN A 61 -14.50 0.00 26.68
C GLN A 61 -14.27 -0.86 27.90
N ALA A 62 -14.48 -0.26 29.08
CA ALA A 62 -14.52 -1.00 30.34
C ALA A 62 -15.98 -1.05 30.83
N HIS A 63 -16.58 -2.22 30.84
CA HIS A 63 -17.94 -2.43 31.32
C HIS A 63 -18.02 -3.64 32.22
N GLN A 64 -18.59 -3.47 33.42
CA GLN A 64 -18.79 -4.54 34.41
C GLN A 64 -17.54 -5.37 34.71
N GLY A 65 -16.37 -4.72 34.82
CA GLY A 65 -15.09 -5.38 35.10
C GLY A 65 -14.50 -6.20 33.95
N LYS A 66 -15.08 -6.11 32.73
CA LYS A 66 -14.51 -6.66 31.52
C LYS A 66 -13.95 -5.53 30.69
N GLU A 67 -12.70 -5.67 30.33
CA GLU A 67 -11.99 -4.77 29.41
C GLU A 67 -12.08 -5.32 28.00
N GLN A 68 -12.63 -4.53 27.10
CA GLN A 68 -12.83 -4.90 25.70
C GLN A 68 -12.31 -3.78 24.80
N PHE A 69 -11.69 -4.18 23.72
CA PHE A 69 -11.25 -3.26 22.67
C PHE A 69 -12.05 -3.55 21.40
N GLN A 70 -12.92 -2.60 21.02
CA GLN A 70 -13.69 -2.73 19.80
C GLN A 70 -12.89 -2.19 18.62
N ALA A 71 -12.47 -3.07 17.74
CA ALA A 71 -11.66 -2.71 16.59
C ALA A 71 -12.48 -2.04 15.48
N SER A 72 -12.06 -0.86 15.07
CA SER A 72 -12.51 -0.21 13.84
C SER A 72 -11.65 -0.62 12.65
N THR A 73 -10.33 -0.70 12.87
CA THR A 73 -9.36 -1.12 11.86
C THR A 73 -8.36 -2.09 12.46
N VAL A 74 -8.06 -3.14 11.74
CA VAL A 74 -6.99 -4.09 12.05
C VAL A 74 -5.99 -4.05 10.91
N THR A 75 -4.75 -3.66 11.21
CA THR A 75 -3.65 -3.64 10.24
C THR A 75 -2.69 -4.78 10.56
N LEU A 76 -2.47 -5.62 9.58
CA LEU A 76 -1.59 -6.78 9.64
C LEU A 76 -0.26 -6.40 8.98
N PRO A 77 0.81 -6.13 9.75
CA PRO A 77 2.14 -5.92 9.18
C PRO A 77 2.62 -7.21 8.52
N HIS A 78 3.15 -7.08 7.31
CA HIS A 78 3.71 -8.23 6.63
C HIS A 78 4.95 -8.76 7.35
N TYR A 79 4.96 -10.08 7.61
CA TYR A 79 6.07 -10.77 8.25
C TYR A 79 6.71 -11.74 7.26
N GLU A 80 7.95 -11.45 6.90
CA GLU A 80 8.71 -12.26 5.95
C GLU A 80 10.13 -12.50 6.45
N LYS A 81 10.64 -13.70 6.21
CA LYS A 81 12.03 -14.08 6.56
C LYS A 81 12.38 -13.80 8.02
N GLY A 82 11.41 -13.90 8.93
CA GLY A 82 11.63 -13.76 10.36
C GLY A 82 11.59 -12.33 10.88
N ARG A 83 11.14 -11.35 10.10
CA ARG A 83 11.01 -9.95 10.54
C ARG A 83 9.88 -9.21 9.83
N TYR A 84 9.44 -8.12 10.42
CA TYR A 84 8.53 -7.17 9.79
C TYR A 84 9.34 -6.15 8.98
N ILE A 85 8.75 -5.64 7.90
CA ILE A 85 9.42 -4.67 7.02
C ILE A 85 9.91 -3.42 7.76
N PHE A 86 9.15 -2.92 8.72
CA PHE A 86 9.51 -1.72 9.47
C PHE A 86 10.63 -1.92 10.50
N GLU A 87 11.06 -3.17 10.72
CA GLU A 87 12.25 -3.47 11.53
C GLU A 87 13.55 -3.30 10.74
N GLU A 88 13.47 -3.17 9.42
CA GLU A 88 14.65 -2.91 8.60
C GLU A 88 15.07 -1.45 8.72
N SER A 89 16.38 -1.25 8.85
CA SER A 89 16.96 0.09 8.85
C SER A 89 16.64 0.80 7.53
N HIS A 90 16.09 2.01 7.62
CA HIS A 90 15.74 2.81 6.44
C HIS A 90 14.73 2.13 5.48
N TRP A 91 13.88 1.26 5.99
CA TRP A 91 12.84 0.55 5.21
C TRP A 91 12.02 1.49 4.32
N TRP A 92 11.76 2.70 4.78
CA TRP A 92 11.00 3.72 4.06
C TRP A 92 11.73 4.22 2.79
N LEU A 93 13.08 4.30 2.79
CA LEU A 93 13.85 4.62 1.57
C LEU A 93 13.70 3.52 0.53
N THR A 94 13.78 2.27 0.96
CA THR A 94 13.55 1.11 0.09
C THR A 94 12.14 1.14 -0.50
N GLN A 95 11.12 1.47 0.29
CA GLN A 95 9.74 1.57 -0.19
C GLN A 95 9.55 2.71 -1.18
N ILE A 96 10.16 3.89 -0.94
CA ILE A 96 10.12 5.01 -1.88
C ILE A 96 10.75 4.62 -3.22
N SER A 97 11.92 3.97 -3.19
CA SER A 97 12.59 3.50 -4.41
C SER A 97 11.72 2.50 -5.18
N ARG A 98 11.18 1.50 -4.51
CA ARG A 98 10.32 0.49 -5.12
C ARG A 98 9.08 1.11 -5.74
N LEU A 99 8.41 2.00 -5.03
CA LEU A 99 7.22 2.68 -5.51
C LEU A 99 7.52 3.52 -6.77
N ALA A 100 8.62 4.28 -6.75
CA ALA A 100 9.01 5.11 -7.87
C ALA A 100 9.47 4.27 -9.08
N ASP A 101 10.23 3.21 -8.84
CA ASP A 101 10.68 2.29 -9.91
C ASP A 101 9.50 1.55 -10.53
N GLU A 102 8.61 0.97 -9.74
CA GLU A 102 7.44 0.26 -10.23
C GLU A 102 6.55 1.18 -11.06
N TRP A 103 6.32 2.41 -10.60
CA TRP A 103 5.53 3.39 -11.32
C TRP A 103 6.17 3.76 -12.68
N LEU A 104 7.50 4.00 -12.71
CA LEU A 104 8.22 4.31 -13.93
C LEU A 104 8.30 3.11 -14.88
N ASP A 105 8.50 1.90 -14.34
CA ASP A 105 8.57 0.67 -15.14
C ASP A 105 7.21 0.34 -15.77
N ASP A 106 6.13 0.61 -15.06
CA ASP A 106 4.76 0.42 -15.56
C ASP A 106 4.43 1.33 -16.74
N LEU A 107 4.87 2.59 -16.70
CA LEU A 107 4.59 3.56 -17.75
C LEU A 107 5.61 3.49 -18.90
N PHE A 108 6.89 3.32 -18.58
CA PHE A 108 7.98 3.52 -19.54
C PHE A 108 8.88 2.30 -19.72
N GLY A 109 8.60 1.20 -19.00
CA GLY A 109 9.46 0.01 -19.01
C GLY A 109 10.88 0.32 -18.49
N ASP A 110 11.87 -0.31 -19.08
CA ASP A 110 13.28 -0.17 -18.67
C ASP A 110 13.96 1.14 -19.10
N ARG A 111 13.21 2.12 -19.57
CA ARG A 111 13.76 3.40 -20.01
C ARG A 111 14.43 4.15 -18.87
N ARG A 112 15.52 4.83 -19.20
CA ARG A 112 16.30 5.66 -18.25
C ARG A 112 16.34 7.14 -18.65
N THR A 113 15.93 7.45 -19.87
CA THR A 113 15.79 8.80 -20.41
C THR A 113 14.36 8.99 -20.88
N TYR A 114 13.82 10.15 -20.65
CA TYR A 114 12.43 10.50 -20.90
C TYR A 114 12.37 11.78 -21.72
N GLU A 115 11.49 11.77 -22.71
CA GLU A 115 11.19 12.94 -23.53
C GLU A 115 9.77 13.43 -23.22
N MET A 116 9.47 14.67 -23.54
CA MET A 116 8.15 15.25 -23.31
C MET A 116 7.04 14.43 -23.99
N ASP A 117 7.32 13.93 -25.19
CA ASP A 117 6.36 13.14 -25.97
C ASP A 117 6.07 11.78 -25.32
N ASP A 118 7.02 11.18 -24.58
CA ASP A 118 6.79 9.95 -23.82
C ASP A 118 5.70 10.16 -22.76
N PHE A 119 5.75 11.29 -22.06
CA PHE A 119 4.72 11.63 -21.06
C PHE A 119 3.37 11.92 -21.72
N ALA A 120 3.36 12.54 -22.91
CA ALA A 120 2.13 12.78 -23.64
C ALA A 120 1.45 11.48 -24.11
N GLU A 121 2.26 10.47 -24.45
CA GLU A 121 1.77 9.20 -24.96
C GLU A 121 1.39 8.20 -23.84
N PHE A 122 2.22 8.06 -22.82
CA PHE A 122 2.09 6.98 -21.83
C PHE A 122 1.51 7.41 -20.48
N TYR A 123 1.63 8.68 -20.10
CA TYR A 123 1.14 9.13 -18.82
C TYR A 123 -0.37 9.31 -18.81
N GLN A 124 -1.03 8.70 -17.84
CA GLN A 124 -2.44 8.92 -17.55
C GLN A 124 -2.62 9.36 -16.10
N THR A 125 -3.51 10.33 -15.91
CA THR A 125 -3.79 10.90 -14.59
C THR A 125 -4.50 9.92 -13.67
N ASN A 126 -5.46 9.17 -14.20
CA ASN A 126 -6.29 8.26 -13.43
C ASN A 126 -5.83 6.83 -13.60
N LEU A 127 -5.46 6.22 -12.51
CA LEU A 127 -5.08 4.82 -12.43
C LEU A 127 -6.10 4.07 -11.57
N ASN A 128 -6.33 2.82 -11.88
CA ASN A 128 -7.11 1.95 -11.01
C ASN A 128 -6.32 1.53 -9.77
N ILE A 129 -6.94 0.77 -8.87
CA ILE A 129 -6.30 0.32 -7.61
C ILE A 129 -5.07 -0.56 -7.81
N PHE A 130 -4.83 -1.04 -9.02
CA PHE A 130 -3.67 -1.84 -9.40
C PHE A 130 -2.56 -1.03 -10.08
N GLY A 131 -2.73 0.30 -10.16
CA GLY A 131 -1.79 1.19 -10.85
C GLY A 131 -1.88 1.16 -12.37
N LEU A 132 -2.92 0.53 -12.93
CA LEU A 132 -3.12 0.46 -14.37
C LEU A 132 -3.95 1.65 -14.87
N PRO A 133 -3.65 2.17 -16.09
CA PRO A 133 -4.46 3.19 -16.72
C PRO A 133 -5.94 2.77 -16.80
N MET A 134 -6.83 3.71 -16.51
CA MET A 134 -8.26 3.51 -16.73
C MET A 134 -8.56 3.61 -18.23
N GLN A 135 -9.38 2.70 -18.73
CA GLN A 135 -9.79 2.73 -20.13
C GLN A 135 -10.56 4.01 -20.42
N ASP A 136 -10.30 4.61 -21.57
CA ASP A 136 -10.94 5.81 -22.09
C ASP A 136 -10.68 7.13 -21.35
N ASP A 137 -9.69 7.19 -20.47
CA ASP A 137 -9.31 8.43 -19.79
C ASP A 137 -7.99 8.98 -20.33
N ASN A 138 -8.11 9.91 -21.29
CA ASN A 138 -6.97 10.63 -21.86
C ASN A 138 -6.76 12.02 -21.22
N VAL A 139 -7.32 12.23 -20.03
CA VAL A 139 -7.21 13.51 -19.34
C VAL A 139 -5.90 13.60 -18.58
N GLN A 140 -5.13 14.62 -18.86
CA GLN A 140 -3.93 14.98 -18.11
C GLN A 140 -4.18 16.24 -17.29
N GLU A 141 -4.13 16.08 -15.97
CA GLU A 141 -4.35 17.19 -15.04
C GLU A 141 -3.04 17.83 -14.62
N CYS A 142 -2.92 19.14 -14.82
CA CYS A 142 -1.74 19.93 -14.43
C CYS A 142 -1.43 19.77 -12.93
N ALA A 143 -2.42 19.72 -12.08
CA ALA A 143 -2.25 19.52 -10.64
C ALA A 143 -1.60 18.18 -10.32
N THR A 144 -1.98 17.12 -11.02
CA THR A 144 -1.44 15.77 -10.83
C THR A 144 -0.01 15.67 -11.37
N LEU A 145 0.26 16.26 -12.54
CA LEU A 145 1.62 16.37 -13.07
C LEU A 145 2.57 17.11 -12.11
N SER A 146 2.11 18.20 -11.53
CA SER A 146 2.90 18.96 -10.53
C SER A 146 3.23 18.11 -9.29
N ARG A 147 2.29 17.28 -8.83
CA ARG A 147 2.52 16.34 -7.73
C ARG A 147 3.50 15.23 -8.11
N LEU A 148 3.45 14.77 -9.35
CA LEU A 148 4.39 13.79 -9.87
C LEU A 148 5.81 14.33 -9.89
N ILE A 149 6.01 15.53 -10.43
CA ILE A 149 7.31 16.24 -10.40
C ILE A 149 7.82 16.35 -8.97
N TYR A 150 6.97 16.78 -8.04
CA TYR A 150 7.32 16.88 -6.63
C TYR A 150 7.72 15.51 -6.05
N GLY A 151 6.94 14.48 -6.32
CA GLY A 151 7.18 13.11 -5.83
C GLY A 151 8.50 12.54 -6.32
N LEU A 152 8.76 12.60 -7.63
CA LEU A 152 9.99 12.11 -8.24
C LEU A 152 11.22 12.92 -7.81
N SER A 153 11.09 14.26 -7.72
CA SER A 153 12.17 15.11 -7.20
C SER A 153 12.50 14.78 -5.75
N SER A 154 11.48 14.54 -4.92
CA SER A 154 11.67 14.14 -3.52
C SER A 154 12.30 12.75 -3.42
N ALA A 155 11.89 11.80 -4.26
CA ALA A 155 12.49 10.48 -4.32
C ALA A 155 13.98 10.57 -4.71
N TYR A 156 14.33 11.41 -5.68
CA TYR A 156 15.73 11.68 -6.02
C TYR A 156 16.51 12.24 -4.84
N LEU A 157 16.00 13.27 -4.17
CA LEU A 157 16.68 13.89 -3.02
C LEU A 157 16.91 12.91 -1.88
N LEU A 158 16.04 11.95 -1.69
CA LEU A 158 16.13 10.95 -0.62
C LEU A 158 17.01 9.76 -0.97
N THR A 159 17.05 9.36 -2.24
CA THR A 159 17.71 8.11 -2.68
C THR A 159 18.97 8.32 -3.49
N GLY A 160 19.11 9.49 -4.13
CA GLY A 160 20.20 9.79 -5.08
C GLY A 160 20.04 9.10 -6.44
N ASN A 161 18.90 8.47 -6.73
CA ASN A 161 18.70 7.74 -7.98
C ASN A 161 18.39 8.71 -9.12
N GLU A 162 19.35 8.87 -10.04
CA GLU A 162 19.29 9.81 -11.20
C GLU A 162 18.09 9.53 -12.12
N ARG A 163 17.56 8.32 -12.15
CA ARG A 163 16.37 7.97 -12.94
C ARG A 163 15.18 8.86 -12.55
N TYR A 164 15.00 9.09 -11.26
CA TYR A 164 13.88 9.90 -10.77
C TYR A 164 14.03 11.37 -11.14
N LEU A 165 15.28 11.87 -11.12
CA LEU A 165 15.56 13.24 -11.56
C LEU A 165 15.32 13.39 -13.07
N CYS A 166 15.76 12.42 -13.87
CA CYS A 166 15.53 12.43 -15.32
C CYS A 166 14.02 12.44 -15.65
N ALA A 167 13.24 11.68 -14.92
CA ALA A 167 11.79 11.63 -15.11
C ALA A 167 11.06 12.89 -14.57
N ALA A 168 11.65 13.63 -13.65
CA ALA A 168 11.07 14.85 -13.10
C ALA A 168 11.35 16.12 -13.94
N LYS A 169 12.34 16.09 -14.84
CA LYS A 169 12.70 17.20 -15.73
C LYS A 169 11.80 17.29 -16.93
#